data_8ea90ecd8b57cf8018b287b2c199a865
#
_entry.id   8ea90ecd8b57cf8018b287b2c199a865
#
_cell.length_a   1.000
_cell.length_b   1.000
_cell.length_c   1.000
_cell.angle_alpha   90.00
_cell.angle_beta   90.00
_cell.angle_gamma   90.00
#
_symmetry.space_group_name_H-M   'P 1'
#
loop_
_entity.id
_entity.type
_entity.pdbx_description
1 polymer ?
#
loop_
_entity_poly.entity_id
_entity_poly.type
_entity_poly.pdbx_seq_one_letter_code
_entity_poly.pdbx_strand_id
1 'polypeptide(L)'
;MDADAIRRTLEAEREGLRTQIAEITATPRDPMGSVSFGKRVGEGTAQAVERLNQVGTAKQLAAMLEDVDRALQKLEDGTYGICDSCGAEIPPERLEARPWSVLCVDCSAERSG
;
A
#
# COMPACT_ATOMS: atom_id res chain seq x y z
N MET A 1 -2.06 -20.50 -12.89
CA MET A 1 -1.37 -19.51 -12.06
C MET A 1 -0.57 -20.22 -10.99
N ASP A 2 0.69 -19.88 -10.87
CA ASP A 2 1.57 -20.58 -9.92
C ASP A 2 1.47 -19.88 -8.53
N ALA A 3 0.93 -20.58 -7.57
CA ALA A 3 0.73 -20.03 -6.24
C ALA A 3 2.05 -19.63 -5.58
N ASP A 4 3.09 -20.41 -5.79
CA ASP A 4 4.39 -20.09 -5.20
C ASP A 4 4.98 -18.82 -5.79
N ALA A 5 4.85 -18.64 -7.11
CA ALA A 5 5.33 -17.43 -7.76
C ALA A 5 4.55 -16.21 -7.28
N ILE A 6 3.24 -16.35 -7.13
CA ILE A 6 2.40 -15.28 -6.62
C ILE A 6 2.79 -14.94 -5.19
N ARG A 7 3.02 -15.95 -4.35
CA ARG A 7 3.43 -15.73 -2.97
C ARG A 7 4.72 -14.93 -2.91
N ARG A 8 5.72 -15.31 -3.72
CA ARG A 8 6.99 -14.58 -3.73
C ARG A 8 6.82 -13.14 -4.16
N THR A 9 5.97 -12.90 -5.16
CA THR A 9 5.69 -11.55 -5.61
C THR A 9 5.04 -10.73 -4.49
N LEU A 10 4.05 -11.31 -3.82
CA LEU A 10 3.36 -10.62 -2.74
C LEU A 10 4.27 -10.38 -1.54
N GLU A 11 5.12 -11.31 -1.21
CA GLU A 11 6.06 -11.13 -0.10
C GLU A 11 7.06 -10.02 -0.41
N ALA A 12 7.51 -9.94 -1.67
CA ALA A 12 8.41 -8.86 -2.07
C ALA A 12 7.70 -7.51 -2.01
N GLU A 13 6.44 -7.47 -2.45
CA GLU A 13 5.64 -6.25 -2.36
C GLU A 13 5.44 -5.82 -0.90
N ARG A 14 5.15 -6.79 -0.04
CA ARG A 14 4.96 -6.50 1.38
C ARG A 14 6.21 -5.86 1.98
N GLU A 15 7.36 -6.44 1.68
CA GLU A 15 8.61 -5.92 2.21
C GLU A 15 8.90 -4.51 1.70
N GLY A 16 8.68 -4.29 0.41
CA GLY A 16 8.85 -2.97 -0.18
C GLY A 16 7.92 -1.93 0.45
N LEU A 17 6.66 -2.31 0.66
CA LEU A 17 5.69 -1.40 1.27
C LEU A 17 6.07 -1.07 2.71
N ARG A 18 6.51 -2.06 3.47
CA ARG A 18 6.94 -1.83 4.85
C ARG A 18 8.12 -0.88 4.90
N THR A 19 9.07 -1.05 3.99
CA THR A 19 10.23 -0.17 3.92
C THR A 19 9.82 1.25 3.58
N GLN A 20 8.94 1.42 2.61
CA GLN A 20 8.48 2.74 2.23
C GLN A 20 7.74 3.44 3.35
N ILE A 21 6.88 2.70 4.05
CA ILE A 21 6.15 3.26 5.18
C ILE A 21 7.12 3.66 6.28
N ALA A 22 8.10 2.82 6.57
CA ALA A 22 9.07 3.12 7.61
C ALA A 22 9.87 4.37 7.28
N GLU A 23 10.26 4.54 6.02
CA GLU A 23 11.00 5.72 5.59
C GLU A 23 10.17 7.00 5.78
N ILE A 24 8.90 6.94 5.42
CA ILE A 24 8.03 8.10 5.56
C ILE A 24 7.82 8.45 7.02
N THR A 25 7.58 7.46 7.86
CA THR A 25 7.27 7.72 9.27
C THR A 25 8.51 8.03 10.08
N ALA A 26 9.69 7.62 9.64
CA ALA A 26 10.93 7.90 10.36
C ALA A 26 11.43 9.32 10.13
N THR A 27 11.11 9.90 8.98
CA THR A 27 11.61 11.22 8.61
C THR A 27 11.37 12.29 9.67
N PRO A 28 10.17 12.41 10.22
CA PRO A 28 9.89 13.49 11.18
C PRO A 28 10.69 13.39 12.48
N ARG A 29 11.31 12.27 12.74
CA ARG A 29 12.04 12.10 13.99
C ARG A 29 13.51 12.39 13.88
N ASP A 30 13.96 12.79 12.72
CA ASP A 30 15.35 13.14 12.53
C ASP A 30 15.64 14.48 13.20
N PRO A 31 16.37 14.49 14.32
CA PRO A 31 16.65 15.73 15.01
C PRO A 31 17.53 16.66 14.20
N MET A 32 18.35 16.12 13.34
CA MET A 32 19.21 16.94 12.51
C MET A 32 18.38 17.73 11.53
N GLY A 33 17.38 17.09 10.97
CA GLY A 33 16.47 17.79 10.10
C GLY A 33 15.76 18.91 10.83
N SER A 34 15.45 18.68 12.09
CA SER A 34 14.81 19.69 12.89
C SER A 34 15.67 20.92 13.04
N VAL A 35 16.92 20.69 13.26
CA VAL A 35 17.83 21.79 13.52
C VAL A 35 17.84 22.77 12.38
N SER A 36 17.71 22.30 11.19
CA SER A 36 17.79 23.19 10.04
C SER A 36 16.51 24.00 9.81
N PHE A 37 15.55 23.86 10.66
CA PHE A 37 14.28 24.57 10.48
C PHE A 37 14.44 26.06 10.44
N GLY A 38 15.39 26.60 11.16
CA GLY A 38 15.57 28.02 11.20
C GLY A 38 15.67 28.65 9.85
N LYS A 39 16.29 27.95 8.93
CA LYS A 39 16.46 28.50 7.60
C LYS A 39 15.26 28.35 6.72
N ARG A 40 14.24 27.71 7.19
CA ARG A 40 13.11 27.40 6.33
C ARG A 40 11.86 28.13 6.72
N VAL A 41 12.02 29.20 7.43
CA VAL A 41 10.85 29.97 7.84
C VAL A 41 10.04 30.37 6.63
N GLY A 42 10.69 30.81 5.58
CA GLY A 42 9.99 31.22 4.39
C GLY A 42 9.36 30.08 3.61
N GLU A 43 9.74 28.87 3.94
CA GLU A 43 9.23 27.70 3.22
C GLU A 43 8.23 26.91 4.06
N GLY A 44 7.78 27.45 5.15
CA GLY A 44 6.89 26.72 6.04
C GLY A 44 5.65 26.18 5.37
N THR A 45 5.06 26.97 4.48
CA THR A 45 3.86 26.56 3.78
C THR A 45 4.12 25.35 2.88
N ALA A 46 5.21 25.40 2.16
CA ALA A 46 5.57 24.28 1.28
C ALA A 46 5.82 23.01 2.09
N GLN A 47 6.46 23.14 3.23
CA GLN A 47 6.69 21.99 4.09
C GLN A 47 5.39 21.40 4.61
N ALA A 48 4.42 22.23 4.93
CA ALA A 48 3.13 21.75 5.40
C ALA A 48 2.42 20.95 4.33
N VAL A 49 2.43 21.41 3.10
CA VAL A 49 1.82 20.70 1.98
C VAL A 49 2.52 19.36 1.77
N GLU A 50 3.84 19.37 1.80
CA GLU A 50 4.61 18.14 1.62
C GLU A 50 4.29 17.13 2.71
N ARG A 51 4.15 17.58 3.95
CA ARG A 51 3.81 16.69 5.04
C ARG A 51 2.44 16.07 4.87
N LEU A 52 1.46 16.84 4.40
CA LEU A 52 0.14 16.31 4.11
C LEU A 52 0.19 15.26 3.03
N ASN A 53 1.00 15.48 2.00
CA ASN A 53 1.17 14.50 0.94
C ASN A 53 1.79 13.22 1.49
N GLN A 54 2.75 13.34 2.38
CA GLN A 54 3.38 12.16 2.99
C GLN A 54 2.38 11.35 3.80
N VAL A 55 1.51 12.02 4.55
CA VAL A 55 0.48 11.32 5.32
C VAL A 55 -0.47 10.58 4.39
N GLY A 56 -0.91 11.23 3.31
CA GLY A 56 -1.78 10.59 2.34
C GLY A 56 -1.12 9.39 1.68
N THR A 57 0.16 9.53 1.34
CA THR A 57 0.90 8.44 0.74
C THR A 57 1.05 7.28 1.71
N ALA A 58 1.34 7.57 2.98
CA ALA A 58 1.47 6.53 3.99
C ALA A 58 0.17 5.75 4.15
N LYS A 59 -0.97 6.45 4.12
CA LYS A 59 -2.26 5.79 4.21
C LYS A 59 -2.51 4.87 3.02
N GLN A 60 -2.15 5.31 1.83
CA GLN A 60 -2.30 4.49 0.63
C GLN A 60 -1.43 3.27 0.70
N LEU A 61 -0.18 3.43 1.14
CA LEU A 61 0.73 2.31 1.27
C LEU A 61 0.25 1.32 2.33
N ALA A 62 -0.30 1.83 3.42
CA ALA A 62 -0.84 0.98 4.47
C ALA A 62 -2.03 0.18 3.96
N ALA A 63 -2.90 0.80 3.17
CA ALA A 63 -4.04 0.10 2.58
C ALA A 63 -3.57 -0.99 1.62
N MET A 64 -2.55 -0.69 0.81
CA MET A 64 -1.98 -1.69 -0.08
C MET A 64 -1.37 -2.84 0.71
N LEU A 65 -0.69 -2.52 1.81
CA LEU A 65 -0.09 -3.54 2.66
C LEU A 65 -1.16 -4.47 3.22
N GLU A 66 -2.28 -3.91 3.66
CA GLU A 66 -3.39 -4.72 4.12
C GLU A 66 -3.88 -5.66 3.02
N ASP A 67 -4.00 -5.15 1.81
CA ASP A 67 -4.43 -5.97 0.68
C ASP A 67 -3.42 -7.07 0.39
N VAL A 68 -2.13 -6.77 0.45
CA VAL A 68 -1.09 -7.76 0.24
C VAL A 68 -1.17 -8.86 1.30
N ASP A 69 -1.31 -8.47 2.56
CA ASP A 69 -1.41 -9.44 3.65
C ASP A 69 -2.67 -10.30 3.49
N ARG A 70 -3.77 -9.68 3.09
CA ARG A 70 -5.01 -10.43 2.85
C ARG A 70 -4.85 -11.38 1.67
N ALA A 71 -4.20 -10.94 0.59
CA ALA A 71 -3.97 -11.80 -0.56
C ALA A 71 -3.12 -13.01 -0.20
N LEU A 72 -2.11 -12.81 0.63
CA LEU A 72 -1.29 -13.92 1.11
C LEU A 72 -2.12 -14.91 1.92
N GLN A 73 -3.01 -14.40 2.76
CA GLN A 73 -3.89 -15.26 3.53
C GLN A 73 -4.82 -16.05 2.61
N LYS A 74 -5.33 -15.40 1.57
CA LYS A 74 -6.22 -16.05 0.62
C LYS A 74 -5.50 -17.15 -0.16
N LEU A 75 -4.22 -16.98 -0.43
CA LEU A 75 -3.45 -18.04 -1.06
C LEU A 75 -3.41 -19.29 -0.17
N GLU A 76 -3.22 -19.10 1.12
CA GLU A 76 -3.21 -20.23 2.06
C GLU A 76 -4.58 -20.85 2.18
N ASP A 77 -5.63 -20.03 2.17
CA ASP A 77 -7.01 -20.53 2.30
C ASP A 77 -7.56 -21.12 1.02
N GLY A 78 -6.87 -20.92 -0.10
CA GLY A 78 -7.36 -21.40 -1.39
C GLY A 78 -8.42 -20.51 -2.02
N THR A 79 -8.52 -19.26 -1.56
CA THR A 79 -9.52 -18.31 -2.08
C THR A 79 -8.90 -17.15 -2.86
N TYR A 80 -7.63 -17.25 -3.18
CA TYR A 80 -6.97 -16.21 -3.98
C TYR A 80 -7.67 -16.09 -5.33
N GLY A 81 -7.94 -14.87 -5.75
CA GLY A 81 -8.64 -14.62 -7.01
C GLY A 81 -10.15 -14.54 -6.87
N ILE A 82 -10.66 -14.67 -5.66
CA ILE A 82 -12.08 -14.53 -5.38
C ILE A 82 -12.30 -13.24 -4.61
N CYS A 83 -13.27 -12.45 -5.04
CA CYS A 83 -13.58 -11.18 -4.39
C CYS A 83 -14.03 -11.39 -2.94
N ASP A 84 -13.41 -10.65 -2.02
CA ASP A 84 -13.76 -10.75 -0.60
C ASP A 84 -15.17 -10.22 -0.31
N SER A 85 -15.69 -9.36 -1.17
CA SER A 85 -16.97 -8.71 -0.91
C SER A 85 -18.16 -9.46 -1.52
N CYS A 86 -18.05 -9.83 -2.80
CA CYS A 86 -19.18 -10.44 -3.49
C CYS A 86 -18.97 -11.90 -3.87
N GLY A 87 -17.75 -12.43 -3.70
CA GLY A 87 -17.49 -13.83 -4.02
C GLY A 87 -17.29 -14.14 -5.49
N ALA A 88 -17.30 -13.13 -6.35
CA ALA A 88 -17.07 -13.33 -7.77
C ALA A 88 -15.58 -13.51 -8.06
N GLU A 89 -15.28 -14.10 -9.21
CA GLU A 89 -13.90 -14.24 -9.61
C GLU A 89 -13.32 -12.91 -10.04
N ILE A 90 -12.09 -12.64 -9.62
CA ILE A 90 -11.36 -11.45 -10.06
C ILE A 90 -10.72 -11.78 -11.41
N PRO A 91 -10.85 -10.89 -12.42
CA PRO A 91 -10.29 -11.17 -13.73
C PRO A 91 -8.78 -11.44 -13.67
N PRO A 92 -8.27 -12.42 -14.42
CA PRO A 92 -6.84 -12.72 -14.40
C PRO A 92 -5.96 -11.53 -14.78
N GLU A 93 -6.43 -10.70 -15.71
CA GLU A 93 -5.66 -9.53 -16.10
C GLU A 93 -5.46 -8.57 -14.94
N ARG A 94 -6.48 -8.45 -14.10
CA ARG A 94 -6.37 -7.59 -12.92
C ARG A 94 -5.39 -8.18 -11.92
N LEU A 95 -5.40 -9.50 -11.75
CA LEU A 95 -4.47 -10.16 -10.85
C LEU A 95 -3.03 -10.05 -11.33
N GLU A 96 -2.83 -10.09 -12.64
CA GLU A 96 -1.49 -9.90 -13.21
C GLU A 96 -0.97 -8.48 -12.95
N ALA A 97 -1.82 -7.50 -13.16
CA ALA A 97 -1.44 -6.10 -12.95
C ALA A 97 -1.30 -5.77 -11.47
N ARG A 98 -2.17 -6.35 -10.65
CA ARG A 98 -2.21 -6.08 -9.22
C ARG A 98 -2.40 -7.40 -8.46
N PRO A 99 -1.32 -8.12 -8.19
CA PRO A 99 -1.43 -9.43 -7.53
C PRO A 99 -2.09 -9.36 -6.14
N TRP A 100 -2.07 -8.19 -5.51
CA TRP A 100 -2.68 -7.99 -4.20
C TRP A 100 -4.18 -7.68 -4.28
N SER A 101 -4.79 -7.80 -5.44
CA SER A 101 -6.22 -7.54 -5.59
C SER A 101 -7.03 -8.55 -4.80
N VAL A 102 -7.90 -8.07 -3.92
CA VAL A 102 -8.80 -8.91 -3.13
C VAL A 102 -10.26 -8.59 -3.42
N LEU A 103 -10.51 -7.62 -4.30
CA LEU A 103 -11.86 -7.22 -4.70
C LEU A 103 -11.94 -7.19 -6.22
N CYS A 104 -13.12 -7.51 -6.75
CA CYS A 104 -13.35 -7.35 -8.18
C CYS A 104 -13.44 -5.86 -8.52
N VAL A 105 -13.51 -5.56 -9.82
CA VAL A 105 -13.51 -4.16 -10.26
C VAL A 105 -14.67 -3.39 -9.63
N ASP A 106 -15.85 -3.98 -9.64
CA ASP A 106 -17.04 -3.29 -9.12
C ASP A 106 -16.93 -3.02 -7.63
N CYS A 107 -16.53 -4.01 -6.84
CA CYS A 107 -16.42 -3.83 -5.40
C CYS A 107 -15.27 -2.89 -5.04
N SER A 108 -14.21 -2.94 -5.81
CA SER A 108 -13.08 -2.03 -5.60
C SER A 108 -13.52 -0.59 -5.85
N ALA A 109 -14.32 -0.36 -6.89
CA ALA A 109 -14.82 0.97 -7.18
C ALA A 109 -15.73 1.47 -6.06
N GLU A 110 -16.56 0.60 -5.51
CA GLU A 110 -17.42 0.97 -4.39
C GLU A 110 -16.60 1.34 -3.17
N ARG A 111 -15.54 0.59 -2.90
CA ARG A 111 -14.69 0.88 -1.75
C ARG A 111 -13.98 2.23 -1.91
N SER A 112 -13.58 2.55 -3.13
CA SER A 112 -12.90 3.82 -3.41
C SER A 112 -13.86 5.00 -3.42
N GLY A 113 -15.09 4.74 -3.71
CA GLY A 113 -16.10 5.78 -3.73
C GLY A 113 -16.55 6.11 -2.34
#